data_c36ea63ba5690920ae3c73903f5a42cc
#
_entry.id   c36ea63ba5690920ae3c73903f5a42cc
#
_cell.length_a   1.000
_cell.length_b   1.000
_cell.length_c   1.000
_cell.angle_alpha   90.00
_cell.angle_beta   90.00
_cell.angle_gamma   90.00
#
_symmetry.space_group_name_H-M   'P 1'
#
loop_
_entity.id
_entity.type
_entity.pdbx_description
1 polymer ?
#
loop_
_entity_poly.entity_id
_entity_poly.type
_entity_poly.pdbx_seq_one_letter_code
_entity_poly.pdbx_strand_id
1 'polypeptide(L)'
;MRLNRVSGVLLGAALGVLVISAACSGGGSSPTTPSSSSPSSSSSTPASVGGSWSGTATDSSGSGLMTWSLSQSGTSFSGTLTMTDNASGTKATGTVSGTVSGTSLTFSLSVPAGGADGSFTSCSATASGTGSVSGASLSGSYTGTNSCSGSVSSGTVTLSK
;
A
#
# COMPACT_ATOMS: atom_id res chain seq x y z
N MET A 1 13.81 11.29 -31.02
CA MET A 1 15.21 11.07 -31.39
C MET A 1 16.10 11.47 -30.22
N ARG A 2 16.89 10.58 -29.75
CA ARG A 2 17.93 10.47 -28.72
C ARG A 2 17.55 9.61 -27.52
N LEU A 3 18.06 8.40 -27.63
CA LEU A 3 18.31 7.48 -26.52
C LEU A 3 19.33 8.10 -25.57
N ASN A 4 19.16 7.89 -24.27
CA ASN A 4 20.31 7.80 -23.38
C ASN A 4 20.13 6.61 -22.45
N ARG A 5 20.90 5.57 -22.77
CA ARG A 5 21.19 4.42 -21.89
C ARG A 5 22.17 4.90 -20.82
N VAL A 6 21.91 4.58 -19.58
CA VAL A 6 23.00 4.43 -18.61
C VAL A 6 22.80 3.11 -17.88
N SER A 7 23.66 2.17 -18.26
CA SER A 7 23.95 0.96 -17.49
C SER A 7 24.70 1.33 -16.20
N GLY A 8 24.35 0.68 -15.13
CA GLY A 8 25.11 0.70 -13.88
C GLY A 8 24.98 -0.66 -13.20
N VAL A 9 25.90 -1.54 -13.52
CA VAL A 9 26.21 -2.82 -12.84
C VAL A 9 27.02 -2.52 -11.58
N LEU A 10 26.82 -3.31 -10.50
CA LEU A 10 27.81 -3.83 -9.58
C LEU A 10 27.11 -4.36 -8.33
N LEU A 11 27.00 -5.63 -8.14
CA LEU A 11 27.99 -6.57 -7.60
C LEU A 11 28.42 -6.23 -6.16
N GLY A 12 28.03 -7.08 -5.20
CA GLY A 12 28.52 -7.07 -3.82
C GLY A 12 28.06 -8.29 -3.03
N ALA A 13 28.76 -9.41 -3.20
CA ALA A 13 28.65 -10.58 -2.36
C ALA A 13 29.46 -10.37 -1.07
N ALA A 14 28.95 -10.78 0.07
CA ALA A 14 29.78 -11.10 1.23
C ALA A 14 29.12 -12.21 2.06
N LEU A 15 29.71 -13.37 1.97
CA LEU A 15 29.59 -14.52 2.85
C LEU A 15 30.15 -14.15 4.24
N GLY A 16 29.45 -14.56 5.29
CA GLY A 16 29.96 -14.53 6.65
C GLY A 16 29.32 -15.64 7.48
N VAL A 17 29.86 -16.85 7.38
CA VAL A 17 29.55 -17.96 8.27
C VAL A 17 30.45 -17.83 9.50
N LEU A 18 29.86 -17.70 10.69
CA LEU A 18 30.59 -17.90 11.94
C LEU A 18 29.85 -18.94 12.78
N VAL A 19 30.39 -20.14 12.78
CA VAL A 19 30.00 -21.24 13.68
C VAL A 19 30.85 -21.12 14.94
N ILE A 20 30.24 -20.93 16.10
CA ILE A 20 30.93 -21.08 17.39
C ILE A 20 30.18 -22.17 18.16
N SER A 21 30.82 -23.33 18.23
CA SER A 21 30.47 -24.44 19.11
C SER A 21 31.10 -24.18 20.47
N ALA A 22 30.28 -24.07 21.49
CA ALA A 22 30.77 -24.18 22.89
C ALA A 22 30.00 -25.30 23.56
N ALA A 23 30.68 -26.39 23.74
CA ALA A 23 30.29 -27.46 24.63
C ALA A 23 30.58 -27.03 26.07
N CYS A 24 29.63 -27.14 26.98
CA CYS A 24 29.84 -27.15 28.39
C CYS A 24 29.02 -28.24 29.02
N SER A 25 29.72 -29.23 29.57
CA SER A 25 29.19 -30.35 30.31
C SER A 25 28.91 -29.95 31.76
N GLY A 26 27.88 -30.56 32.33
CA GLY A 26 27.83 -30.96 33.76
C GLY A 26 26.87 -30.16 34.63
N GLY A 27 25.98 -30.86 35.29
CA GLY A 27 25.31 -30.42 36.50
C GLY A 27 23.80 -30.68 36.50
N GLY A 28 23.40 -31.78 37.16
CA GLY A 28 21.98 -32.10 37.36
C GLY A 28 21.24 -31.05 38.18
N SER A 29 20.06 -30.75 37.76
CA SER A 29 19.06 -30.04 38.55
C SER A 29 17.67 -30.41 38.05
N SER A 30 16.77 -30.64 38.98
CA SER A 30 15.38 -31.04 38.88
C SER A 30 14.60 -30.45 37.70
N PRO A 31 13.60 -31.17 37.19
CA PRO A 31 12.76 -30.65 36.12
C PRO A 31 11.85 -29.54 36.67
N THR A 32 12.25 -28.33 36.49
CA THR A 32 11.33 -27.18 36.52
C THR A 32 10.48 -27.27 35.27
N THR A 33 9.17 -27.50 35.46
CA THR A 33 8.18 -27.34 34.41
C THR A 33 8.37 -26.03 33.68
N PRO A 34 8.55 -26.03 32.35
CA PRO A 34 8.57 -24.80 31.62
C PRO A 34 7.19 -24.16 31.72
N SER A 35 7.09 -23.03 32.41
CA SER A 35 5.94 -22.15 32.30
C SER A 35 5.84 -21.73 30.83
N SER A 36 4.86 -22.33 30.16
CA SER A 36 4.48 -21.95 28.81
C SER A 36 3.90 -20.55 28.88
N SER A 37 4.74 -19.55 28.80
CA SER A 37 4.30 -18.18 28.54
C SER A 37 3.81 -18.17 27.08
N SER A 38 2.51 -18.37 26.89
CA SER A 38 1.87 -18.09 25.63
C SER A 38 2.23 -16.66 25.24
N PRO A 39 2.76 -16.42 24.02
CA PRO A 39 2.96 -15.06 23.56
C PRO A 39 1.59 -14.39 23.56
N SER A 40 1.42 -13.38 24.41
CA SER A 40 0.26 -12.50 24.34
C SER A 40 0.30 -11.85 22.96
N SER A 41 -0.53 -12.31 22.05
CA SER A 41 -0.79 -11.62 20.80
C SER A 41 -1.42 -10.29 21.15
N SER A 42 -0.61 -9.25 21.26
CA SER A 42 -1.11 -7.88 21.37
C SER A 42 -1.82 -7.57 20.05
N SER A 43 -3.12 -7.80 20.01
CA SER A 43 -3.96 -7.33 18.91
C SER A 43 -3.96 -5.80 18.96
N SER A 44 -3.12 -5.18 18.13
CA SER A 44 -3.14 -3.74 17.97
C SER A 44 -4.52 -3.35 17.40
N THR A 45 -5.24 -2.48 18.10
CA THR A 45 -6.48 -1.91 17.59
C THR A 45 -6.21 -1.29 16.21
N PRO A 46 -7.00 -1.64 15.17
CA PRO A 46 -6.81 -1.05 13.86
C PRO A 46 -7.05 0.46 13.89
N ALA A 47 -6.23 1.21 13.20
CA ALA A 47 -6.41 2.64 13.07
C ALA A 47 -7.73 2.95 12.35
N SER A 48 -8.34 4.10 12.68
CA SER A 48 -9.58 4.53 12.05
C SER A 48 -9.28 5.19 10.70
N VAL A 49 -9.76 4.56 9.61
CA VAL A 49 -9.68 5.09 8.24
C VAL A 49 -11.03 5.57 7.70
N GLY A 50 -12.14 5.37 8.41
CA GLY A 50 -13.47 5.85 8.01
C GLY A 50 -13.50 7.38 7.89
N GLY A 51 -14.30 7.92 6.96
CA GLY A 51 -14.46 9.36 6.71
C GLY A 51 -13.94 9.80 5.35
N SER A 52 -13.87 11.12 5.15
CA SER A 52 -13.41 11.72 3.89
C SER A 52 -11.93 12.06 3.96
N TRP A 53 -11.19 11.64 2.93
CA TRP A 53 -9.77 11.89 2.77
C TRP A 53 -9.53 12.61 1.46
N SER A 54 -8.65 13.59 1.42
CA SER A 54 -8.30 14.34 0.21
C SER A 54 -6.81 14.59 0.11
N GLY A 55 -6.29 14.64 -1.10
CA GLY A 55 -4.88 14.88 -1.35
C GLY A 55 -4.48 14.59 -2.78
N THR A 56 -3.31 14.01 -2.97
CA THR A 56 -2.72 13.79 -4.30
C THR A 56 -2.34 12.34 -4.53
N ALA A 57 -2.43 11.93 -5.79
CA ALA A 57 -1.83 10.71 -6.30
C ALA A 57 -0.90 11.05 -7.46
N THR A 58 0.20 10.29 -7.56
CA THR A 58 1.18 10.45 -8.65
C THR A 58 1.68 9.08 -9.06
N ASP A 59 1.78 8.83 -10.36
CA ASP A 59 2.28 7.58 -10.92
C ASP A 59 2.96 7.81 -12.28
N SER A 60 3.28 6.73 -13.00
CA SER A 60 3.93 6.77 -14.31
C SER A 60 3.10 7.46 -15.40
N SER A 61 1.80 7.62 -15.20
CA SER A 61 0.89 8.30 -16.15
C SER A 61 0.68 9.77 -15.84
N GLY A 62 0.98 10.24 -14.62
CA GLY A 62 0.82 11.63 -14.24
C GLY A 62 0.54 11.84 -12.76
N SER A 63 -0.07 12.97 -12.45
CA SER A 63 -0.49 13.34 -11.10
C SER A 63 -1.91 13.89 -11.11
N GLY A 64 -2.62 13.70 -9.99
CA GLY A 64 -3.97 14.20 -9.85
C GLY A 64 -4.38 14.44 -8.40
N LEU A 65 -5.46 15.17 -8.23
CA LEU A 65 -6.16 15.28 -6.95
C LEU A 65 -6.98 14.01 -6.73
N MET A 66 -6.91 13.46 -5.54
CA MET A 66 -7.64 12.23 -5.17
C MET A 66 -8.42 12.45 -3.89
N THR A 67 -9.66 11.96 -3.88
CA THR A 67 -10.52 11.97 -2.70
C THR A 67 -11.06 10.56 -2.46
N TRP A 68 -11.00 10.08 -1.22
CA TRP A 68 -11.64 8.85 -0.77
C TRP A 68 -12.72 9.16 0.25
N SER A 69 -13.90 8.55 0.11
CA SER A 69 -14.95 8.56 1.13
C SER A 69 -15.15 7.14 1.63
N LEU A 70 -14.69 6.86 2.85
CA LEU A 70 -14.54 5.52 3.40
C LEU A 70 -15.51 5.23 4.54
N SER A 71 -16.05 4.01 4.54
CA SER A 71 -16.67 3.36 5.69
C SER A 71 -15.77 2.23 6.18
N GLN A 72 -15.64 2.07 7.49
CA GLN A 72 -14.82 1.02 8.11
C GLN A 72 -15.67 0.17 9.04
N SER A 73 -15.46 -1.15 8.99
CA SER A 73 -16.02 -2.13 9.92
C SER A 73 -14.92 -3.08 10.37
N GLY A 74 -14.53 -2.98 11.64
CA GLY A 74 -13.39 -3.74 12.17
C GLY A 74 -12.09 -3.40 11.42
N THR A 75 -11.49 -4.41 10.83
CA THR A 75 -10.27 -4.29 10.04
C THR A 75 -10.53 -3.98 8.56
N SER A 76 -11.76 -4.07 8.07
CA SER A 76 -12.09 -3.87 6.67
C SER A 76 -12.64 -2.47 6.41
N PHE A 77 -12.30 -1.92 5.27
CA PHE A 77 -12.89 -0.64 4.79
C PHE A 77 -13.27 -0.72 3.33
N SER A 78 -14.25 0.08 2.95
CA SER A 78 -14.66 0.27 1.56
C SER A 78 -15.25 1.67 1.37
N GLY A 79 -15.33 2.10 0.11
CA GLY A 79 -15.90 3.40 -0.19
C GLY A 79 -15.77 3.78 -1.65
N THR A 80 -15.92 5.07 -1.90
CA THR A 80 -15.78 5.66 -3.23
C THR A 80 -14.48 6.45 -3.33
N LEU A 81 -13.94 6.50 -4.53
CA LEU A 81 -12.85 7.39 -4.89
C LEU A 81 -13.28 8.33 -6.01
N THR A 82 -12.75 9.53 -5.98
CA THR A 82 -12.73 10.44 -7.13
C THR A 82 -11.29 10.87 -7.39
N MET A 83 -10.93 11.02 -8.66
CA MET A 83 -9.63 11.51 -9.09
C MET A 83 -9.84 12.58 -10.16
N THR A 84 -9.03 13.63 -10.13
CA THR A 84 -8.99 14.64 -11.19
C THR A 84 -7.55 14.77 -11.64
N ASP A 85 -7.28 14.41 -12.89
CA ASP A 85 -5.96 14.53 -13.49
C ASP A 85 -5.56 16.00 -13.63
N ASN A 86 -4.35 16.35 -13.20
CA ASN A 86 -3.89 17.74 -13.18
C ASN A 86 -3.58 18.29 -14.56
N ALA A 87 -3.22 17.44 -15.52
CA ALA A 87 -2.82 17.88 -16.86
C ALA A 87 -4.03 18.08 -17.78
N SER A 88 -4.99 17.16 -17.73
CA SER A 88 -6.15 17.14 -18.62
C SER A 88 -7.43 17.69 -17.97
N GLY A 89 -7.48 17.73 -16.63
CA GLY A 89 -8.71 17.99 -15.89
C GLY A 89 -9.73 16.86 -15.94
N THR A 90 -9.40 15.71 -16.55
CA THR A 90 -10.26 14.53 -16.62
C THR A 90 -10.59 14.04 -15.22
N LYS A 91 -11.88 13.82 -14.98
CA LYS A 91 -12.36 13.26 -13.71
C LYS A 91 -12.65 11.78 -13.88
N ALA A 92 -12.32 11.03 -12.83
CA ALA A 92 -12.66 9.61 -12.74
C ALA A 92 -13.27 9.32 -11.38
N THR A 93 -14.25 8.43 -11.36
CA THR A 93 -14.94 7.93 -10.16
C THR A 93 -14.86 6.42 -10.12
N GLY A 94 -14.71 5.88 -8.92
CA GLY A 94 -14.58 4.45 -8.74
C GLY A 94 -14.79 4.04 -7.28
N THR A 95 -14.30 2.87 -6.97
CA THR A 95 -14.36 2.29 -5.62
C THR A 95 -12.98 2.04 -5.06
N VAL A 96 -12.88 2.10 -3.74
CA VAL A 96 -11.72 1.71 -2.97
C VAL A 96 -12.15 0.73 -1.89
N SER A 97 -11.35 -0.31 -1.66
CA SER A 97 -11.58 -1.28 -0.60
C SER A 97 -10.26 -1.79 -0.05
N GLY A 98 -10.26 -2.31 1.17
CA GLY A 98 -9.03 -2.83 1.75
C GLY A 98 -9.17 -3.26 3.20
N THR A 99 -8.00 -3.48 3.82
CA THR A 99 -7.90 -3.84 5.23
C THR A 99 -6.88 -2.96 5.95
N VAL A 100 -7.08 -2.76 7.24
CA VAL A 100 -6.16 -2.06 8.13
C VAL A 100 -5.76 -2.98 9.29
N SER A 101 -4.47 -3.03 9.58
CA SER A 101 -3.90 -3.80 10.70
C SER A 101 -2.92 -2.89 11.45
N GLY A 102 -3.27 -2.53 12.69
CA GLY A 102 -2.59 -1.44 13.37
C GLY A 102 -2.68 -0.15 12.55
N THR A 103 -1.54 0.37 12.11
CA THR A 103 -1.46 1.54 11.23
C THR A 103 -1.22 1.19 9.76
N SER A 104 -0.97 -0.08 9.44
CA SER A 104 -0.71 -0.53 8.07
C SER A 104 -2.00 -0.81 7.33
N LEU A 105 -2.07 -0.43 6.06
CA LEU A 105 -3.20 -0.76 5.18
C LEU A 105 -2.76 -1.47 3.91
N THR A 106 -3.68 -2.30 3.41
CA THR A 106 -3.67 -2.79 2.04
C THR A 106 -4.93 -2.28 1.37
N PHE A 107 -4.85 -1.89 0.10
CA PHE A 107 -6.00 -1.36 -0.61
C PHE A 107 -6.04 -1.77 -2.07
N SER A 108 -7.24 -1.76 -2.63
CA SER A 108 -7.51 -1.95 -4.06
C SER A 108 -8.40 -0.81 -4.53
N LEU A 109 -8.09 -0.29 -5.71
CA LEU A 109 -8.83 0.76 -6.40
C LEU A 109 -9.41 0.19 -7.68
N SER A 110 -10.62 0.60 -8.05
CA SER A 110 -11.26 0.19 -9.30
C SER A 110 -12.07 1.35 -9.87
N VAL A 111 -11.74 1.73 -11.09
CA VAL A 111 -12.52 2.66 -11.92
C VAL A 111 -13.10 1.85 -13.07
N PRO A 112 -14.41 1.64 -13.12
CA PRO A 112 -15.05 0.90 -14.22
C PRO A 112 -15.06 1.71 -15.52
N ALA A 113 -15.28 1.06 -16.64
CA ALA A 113 -15.66 1.75 -17.87
C ALA A 113 -16.93 2.59 -17.62
N GLY A 114 -16.95 3.82 -18.10
CA GLY A 114 -17.97 4.82 -17.74
C GLY A 114 -17.65 5.61 -16.45
N GLY A 115 -16.63 5.21 -15.71
CA GLY A 115 -16.21 5.91 -14.50
C GLY A 115 -15.34 7.14 -14.73
N ALA A 116 -14.79 7.31 -15.94
CA ALA A 116 -14.04 8.49 -16.33
C ALA A 116 -14.81 9.33 -17.36
N ASP A 117 -14.56 10.62 -17.41
CA ASP A 117 -15.18 11.54 -18.36
C ASP A 117 -14.34 11.76 -19.64
N GLY A 118 -14.86 12.57 -20.56
CA GLY A 118 -14.17 12.96 -21.80
C GLY A 118 -13.89 11.78 -22.73
N SER A 119 -12.68 11.72 -23.25
CA SER A 119 -12.24 10.64 -24.17
C SER A 119 -11.91 9.34 -23.48
N PHE A 120 -11.97 9.28 -22.14
CA PHE A 120 -11.61 8.11 -21.33
C PHE A 120 -12.81 7.32 -20.81
N THR A 121 -14.02 7.62 -21.28
CA THR A 121 -15.26 6.94 -20.84
C THR A 121 -15.25 5.43 -21.06
N SER A 122 -14.58 4.93 -22.09
CA SER A 122 -14.45 3.49 -22.34
C SER A 122 -13.32 2.83 -21.55
N CYS A 123 -12.47 3.61 -20.87
CA CYS A 123 -11.33 3.11 -20.12
C CYS A 123 -11.76 2.60 -18.75
N SER A 124 -11.12 1.53 -18.33
CA SER A 124 -11.21 1.03 -16.95
C SER A 124 -9.81 0.99 -16.34
N ALA A 125 -9.72 1.14 -15.03
CA ALA A 125 -8.45 1.03 -14.32
C ALA A 125 -8.62 0.25 -13.02
N THR A 126 -7.59 -0.51 -12.68
CA THR A 126 -7.48 -1.20 -11.39
C THR A 126 -6.08 -0.98 -10.81
N ALA A 127 -6.00 -0.80 -9.52
CA ALA A 127 -4.71 -0.71 -8.84
C ALA A 127 -4.79 -1.39 -7.48
N SER A 128 -3.67 -1.83 -6.97
CA SER A 128 -3.52 -2.34 -5.61
C SER A 128 -2.28 -1.77 -4.96
N GLY A 129 -2.34 -1.60 -3.66
CA GLY A 129 -1.26 -0.95 -2.93
C GLY A 129 -1.24 -1.25 -1.45
N THR A 130 -0.21 -0.72 -0.83
CA THR A 130 -0.01 -0.74 0.62
C THR A 130 0.27 0.66 1.12
N GLY A 131 -0.01 0.91 2.38
CA GLY A 131 0.20 2.22 2.96
C GLY A 131 0.20 2.20 4.47
N SER A 132 0.22 3.40 5.02
CA SER A 132 0.12 3.63 6.45
C SER A 132 -0.82 4.80 6.75
N VAL A 133 -1.45 4.74 7.92
CA VAL A 133 -2.26 5.84 8.46
C VAL A 133 -1.70 6.28 9.80
N SER A 134 -1.59 7.58 9.99
CA SER A 134 -1.14 8.20 11.24
C SER A 134 -2.00 9.44 11.51
N GLY A 135 -2.92 9.30 12.47
CA GLY A 135 -3.89 10.36 12.78
C GLY A 135 -4.73 10.75 11.57
N ALA A 136 -4.61 11.97 11.13
CA ALA A 136 -5.32 12.52 9.96
C ALA A 136 -4.52 12.40 8.64
N SER A 137 -3.42 11.67 8.61
CA SER A 137 -2.59 11.49 7.42
C SER A 137 -2.60 10.02 6.95
N LEU A 138 -2.72 9.80 5.65
CA LEU A 138 -2.64 8.51 4.99
C LEU A 138 -1.64 8.63 3.83
N SER A 139 -0.70 7.72 3.76
CA SER A 139 0.25 7.64 2.65
C SER A 139 0.43 6.20 2.18
N GLY A 140 0.70 6.00 0.90
CA GLY A 140 0.87 4.67 0.36
C GLY A 140 1.49 4.65 -1.03
N SER A 141 1.79 3.44 -1.48
CA SER A 141 2.25 3.17 -2.84
C SER A 141 1.32 2.17 -3.51
N TYR A 142 1.21 2.26 -4.83
CA TYR A 142 0.36 1.37 -5.62
C TYR A 142 0.95 1.07 -6.99
N THR A 143 0.47 -0.01 -7.57
CA THR A 143 0.67 -0.37 -8.97
C THR A 143 -0.65 -0.83 -9.56
N GLY A 144 -0.79 -0.78 -10.87
CA GLY A 144 -2.05 -1.13 -11.49
C GLY A 144 -1.99 -1.23 -13.00
N THR A 145 -3.17 -1.23 -13.58
CA THR A 145 -3.35 -1.23 -15.04
C THR A 145 -4.50 -0.31 -15.42
N ASN A 146 -4.36 0.29 -16.58
CA ASN A 146 -5.42 1.07 -17.24
C ASN A 146 -5.61 0.49 -18.64
N SER A 147 -6.85 0.18 -19.00
CA SER A 147 -7.16 -0.48 -20.29
C SER A 147 -6.79 0.35 -21.51
N CYS A 148 -6.63 1.66 -21.37
CA CYS A 148 -6.28 2.57 -22.46
C CYS A 148 -4.79 2.93 -22.49
N SER A 149 -4.11 2.99 -21.34
CA SER A 149 -2.71 3.41 -21.23
C SER A 149 -1.74 2.31 -20.79
N GLY A 150 -2.25 1.13 -20.39
CA GLY A 150 -1.42 0.01 -19.99
C GLY A 150 -1.04 0.02 -18.50
N SER A 151 0.18 -0.40 -18.20
CA SER A 151 0.65 -0.55 -16.82
C SER A 151 0.88 0.79 -16.14
N VAL A 152 0.39 0.89 -14.91
CA VAL A 152 0.63 2.00 -13.97
C VAL A 152 1.66 1.53 -12.94
N SER A 153 2.78 2.19 -12.86
CA SER A 153 3.88 1.86 -11.95
C SER A 153 4.30 3.06 -11.12
N SER A 154 5.02 2.77 -10.05
CA SER A 154 5.58 3.80 -9.13
C SER A 154 4.52 4.76 -8.57
N GLY A 155 3.30 4.25 -8.39
CA GLY A 155 2.21 5.04 -7.84
C GLY A 155 2.43 5.37 -6.37
N THR A 156 2.15 6.62 -6.01
CA THR A 156 2.12 7.11 -4.63
C THR A 156 0.83 7.86 -4.38
N VAL A 157 0.31 7.73 -3.17
CA VAL A 157 -0.88 8.47 -2.72
C VAL A 157 -0.60 9.08 -1.36
N THR A 158 -0.96 10.35 -1.19
CA THR A 158 -0.87 11.08 0.08
C THR A 158 -2.17 11.83 0.29
N LEU A 159 -2.89 11.46 1.34
CA LEU A 159 -4.20 12.02 1.68
C LEU A 159 -4.22 12.51 3.12
N SER A 160 -5.10 13.45 3.40
CA SER A 160 -5.41 13.96 4.74
C SER A 160 -6.91 14.08 4.95
N LYS A 161 -7.34 14.01 6.24
CA LYS A 161 -8.70 14.32 6.69
C LYS A 161 -8.85 15.79 7.00
#